data_a709fc0f912410cc4675866661e8974a
#
_entry.id   a709fc0f912410cc4675866661e8974a
#
_cell.length_a   1.000
_cell.length_b   1.000
_cell.length_c   1.000
_cell.angle_alpha   90.00
_cell.angle_beta   90.00
_cell.angle_gamma   90.00
#
_symmetry.space_group_name_H-M   'P 1'
#
loop_
_entity.id
_entity.type
_entity.pdbx_description
1 polymer ?
#
loop_
_entity_poly.entity_id
_entity_poly.type
_entity_poly.pdbx_seq_one_letter_code
_entity_poly.pdbx_strand_id
1 'polypeptide(L)'
;DLHSFPTRRSSDLAEWDKDQGKYKLYTRYGKEIAGDDIGTYFSFDTEEGEQVEVQMGVSFVSVENARLNLDREQAGKDFEKIHAEARSKWNDDLSRITVEGGTDAQKTVFYTALYHLLIHPNILQDVNGEYPAMESDKILTTKGDRYTVFSLWDTYRNVHQLLTLVYPERQMEMVRTMLDMYREHGWLPKWELYGRETLTMEGDPSIPVIVDTWMKGLRDFDVDLAYEAMYKSATLPGAENLMRPDNDDYMSKGYVPLREQYDNSVSHALEYYIADFALSRFADALGKKKDAEMFYKRSLGYKHYYSKGFGTFRPILPDGTFYSPFNPRQGENFEPNPGFHEGNSWNYTFYVPHDVYGLAKLMGGKKPFIDKLQMVFDEGLYDPANEPDIAYAHLFSYFKGEEWRTQKETQRLLDKYFTTKPDGIPGNDDTGTMSSWAIFNMIGFYPDCPGLPEYTLTTPVFNKVTIRLDPKWYKENELVIETNRTQPGTLYIDKVLLDGKKFNKYHITHDELVHGKYLKFDLK
;
A
#
# COMPACT_ATOMS: atom_id res chain seq x y z
N ASP A 1 20.37 -11.36 41.12
CA ASP A 1 20.21 -10.24 42.05
C ASP A 1 19.46 -9.12 41.34
N LEU A 2 18.15 -9.09 41.58
CA LEU A 2 17.28 -7.99 41.16
C LEU A 2 17.52 -6.84 42.14
N HIS A 3 18.36 -5.89 41.73
CA HIS A 3 18.66 -4.72 42.54
C HIS A 3 17.62 -3.64 42.37
N SER A 4 16.93 -3.34 43.48
CA SER A 4 16.29 -2.08 43.89
C SER A 4 15.44 -1.37 42.85
N PHE A 5 14.32 -1.93 42.50
CA PHE A 5 13.15 -1.20 42.08
C PHE A 5 12.31 -0.79 43.29
N PRO A 6 11.53 0.31 43.21
CA PRO A 6 10.56 0.64 44.23
C PRO A 6 9.75 -0.58 44.59
N THR A 7 9.57 -0.85 45.87
CA THR A 7 8.99 -2.09 46.37
C THR A 7 7.60 -2.30 45.77
N ARG A 8 7.52 -3.24 44.84
CA ARG A 8 6.26 -3.73 44.28
C ARG A 8 5.43 -4.31 45.43
N ARG A 9 4.29 -3.66 45.77
CA ARG A 9 3.44 -4.14 46.87
C ARG A 9 2.45 -5.20 46.42
N SER A 10 1.93 -5.15 45.22
CA SER A 10 1.05 -6.20 44.70
C SER A 10 0.99 -6.19 43.19
N SER A 11 0.90 -7.35 42.54
CA SER A 11 0.35 -7.52 41.20
C SER A 11 -0.97 -8.23 41.36
N ASP A 12 -2.03 -7.59 40.95
CA ASP A 12 -3.36 -8.17 40.95
C ASP A 12 -3.72 -8.53 39.53
N LEU A 13 -4.15 -9.77 39.32
CA LEU A 13 -4.69 -10.24 38.06
C LEU A 13 -6.20 -10.05 38.11
N ALA A 14 -6.79 -9.45 37.09
CA ALA A 14 -8.21 -9.16 37.02
C ALA A 14 -8.84 -9.83 35.79
N GLU A 15 -9.97 -10.47 36.01
CA GLU A 15 -10.84 -11.02 34.97
C GLU A 15 -12.17 -10.26 34.96
N TRP A 16 -12.67 -9.91 33.78
CA TRP A 16 -13.96 -9.26 33.65
C TRP A 16 -15.11 -10.22 33.93
N ASP A 17 -15.91 -9.92 34.94
CA ASP A 17 -17.12 -10.67 35.25
C ASP A 17 -18.30 -10.07 34.47
N LYS A 18 -18.73 -10.75 33.40
CA LYS A 18 -19.81 -10.31 32.51
C LYS A 18 -21.18 -10.22 33.21
N ASP A 19 -21.40 -11.06 34.22
CA ASP A 19 -22.69 -11.10 34.96
C ASP A 19 -22.80 -9.98 35.98
N GLN A 20 -21.67 -9.54 36.52
CA GLN A 20 -21.65 -8.49 37.57
C GLN A 20 -21.20 -7.13 37.01
N GLY A 21 -20.76 -7.04 35.74
CA GLY A 21 -20.26 -5.83 35.12
C GLY A 21 -19.05 -5.22 35.83
N LYS A 22 -18.18 -6.04 36.42
CA LYS A 22 -16.99 -5.62 37.14
C LYS A 22 -15.86 -6.65 37.02
N TYR A 23 -14.64 -6.20 37.26
CA TYR A 23 -13.49 -7.11 37.34
C TYR A 23 -13.51 -7.93 38.63
N LYS A 24 -13.31 -9.25 38.50
CA LYS A 24 -12.94 -10.11 39.61
C LYS A 24 -11.47 -9.90 39.92
N LEU A 25 -11.17 -9.41 41.10
CA LEU A 25 -9.81 -9.26 41.58
C LEU A 25 -9.31 -10.60 42.12
N TYR A 26 -8.32 -11.16 41.48
CA TYR A 26 -7.57 -12.31 42.00
C TYR A 26 -6.32 -11.81 42.72
N THR A 27 -6.45 -11.57 44.02
CA THR A 27 -5.29 -11.30 44.88
C THR A 27 -4.56 -12.60 45.14
N ARG A 28 -3.72 -13.10 44.25
CA ARG A 28 -2.73 -14.15 44.60
C ARG A 28 -1.80 -14.57 43.48
N TYR A 29 -0.54 -14.67 43.81
CA TYR A 29 0.54 -15.59 43.47
C TYR A 29 0.52 -16.40 42.15
N GLY A 30 -0.38 -16.18 41.26
CA GLY A 30 -0.31 -16.71 39.90
C GLY A 30 0.76 -15.95 39.12
N LYS A 31 1.71 -16.70 38.56
CA LYS A 31 2.69 -16.15 37.64
C LYS A 31 2.10 -15.95 36.25
N GLU A 32 0.97 -16.55 36.01
CA GLU A 32 0.29 -16.60 34.71
C GLU A 32 -1.22 -16.52 34.86
N ILE A 33 -1.90 -15.87 33.95
CA ILE A 33 -3.33 -15.89 33.78
C ILE A 33 -3.65 -16.07 32.29
N ALA A 34 -4.64 -16.87 31.97
CA ALA A 34 -5.13 -17.08 30.63
C ALA A 34 -6.64 -16.91 30.59
N GLY A 35 -7.15 -16.30 29.54
CA GLY A 35 -8.58 -16.06 29.31
C GLY A 35 -8.79 -14.92 28.34
N ASP A 36 -10.03 -14.73 27.97
CA ASP A 36 -10.46 -13.58 27.21
C ASP A 36 -10.52 -12.30 28.04
N ASP A 37 -10.76 -11.28 28.05
CA ASP A 37 -10.98 -10.12 28.94
C ASP A 37 -10.14 -10.15 30.23
N ILE A 38 -8.84 -10.40 30.13
CA ILE A 38 -7.91 -10.37 31.27
C ILE A 38 -7.03 -9.12 31.27
N GLY A 39 -6.56 -8.75 32.46
CA GLY A 39 -5.64 -7.61 32.63
C GLY A 39 -4.79 -7.73 33.88
N THR A 40 -3.70 -7.01 33.91
CA THR A 40 -2.80 -6.89 35.05
C THR A 40 -2.65 -5.41 35.42
N TYR A 41 -2.69 -5.11 36.70
CA TYR A 41 -2.31 -3.79 37.20
C TYR A 41 -1.29 -3.90 38.33
N PHE A 42 -0.50 -2.86 38.47
CA PHE A 42 0.54 -2.76 39.50
C PHE A 42 0.30 -1.48 40.30
N SER A 43 0.47 -1.59 41.63
CA SER A 43 0.44 -0.43 42.53
C SER A 43 1.84 -0.20 43.11
N PHE A 44 2.25 1.03 43.11
CA PHE A 44 3.53 1.48 43.64
C PHE A 44 3.30 2.58 44.69
N ASP A 45 4.01 2.51 45.80
CA ASP A 45 4.12 3.67 46.68
C ASP A 45 5.29 4.51 46.19
N THR A 46 5.01 5.73 45.76
CA THR A 46 6.01 6.62 45.14
C THR A 46 6.10 7.95 45.90
N GLU A 47 7.27 8.56 45.88
CA GLU A 47 7.49 9.93 46.36
C GLU A 47 7.36 10.90 45.20
N GLU A 48 7.23 12.21 45.49
CA GLU A 48 7.15 13.25 44.46
C GLU A 48 8.42 13.28 43.61
N GLY A 49 8.27 13.11 42.30
CA GLY A 49 9.38 13.07 41.33
C GLY A 49 10.04 11.71 41.15
N GLU A 50 9.61 10.69 41.89
CA GLU A 50 10.08 9.32 41.64
C GLU A 50 9.59 8.79 40.30
N GLN A 51 10.51 8.16 39.55
CA GLN A 51 10.21 7.55 38.23
C GLN A 51 10.04 6.04 38.37
N VAL A 52 9.01 5.50 37.76
CA VAL A 52 8.78 4.06 37.66
C VAL A 52 8.97 3.65 36.20
N GLU A 53 9.95 2.79 35.94
CA GLU A 53 10.17 2.22 34.63
C GLU A 53 9.43 0.88 34.49
N VAL A 54 8.75 0.70 33.34
CA VAL A 54 8.07 -0.56 33.00
C VAL A 54 8.67 -1.10 31.71
N GLN A 55 9.10 -2.35 31.73
CA GLN A 55 9.57 -3.09 30.56
C GLN A 55 8.60 -4.23 30.27
N MET A 56 8.20 -4.36 29.01
CA MET A 56 7.24 -5.36 28.57
C MET A 56 7.77 -6.13 27.36
N GLY A 57 7.71 -7.46 27.42
CA GLY A 57 7.93 -8.35 26.30
C GLY A 57 6.61 -8.85 25.74
N VAL A 58 6.52 -8.94 24.42
CA VAL A 58 5.35 -9.44 23.70
C VAL A 58 5.77 -10.55 22.74
N SER A 59 4.92 -11.55 22.54
CA SER A 59 5.10 -12.63 21.58
C SER A 59 3.74 -13.16 21.13
N PHE A 60 3.64 -13.55 19.87
CA PHE A 60 2.49 -14.29 19.33
C PHE A 60 2.67 -15.81 19.45
N VAL A 61 3.78 -16.29 20.01
CA VAL A 61 4.14 -17.71 20.10
C VAL A 61 3.96 -18.23 21.52
N SER A 62 4.64 -17.63 22.50
CA SER A 62 4.60 -18.11 23.88
C SER A 62 5.05 -17.05 24.90
N VAL A 63 4.72 -17.30 26.17
CA VAL A 63 5.22 -16.48 27.30
C VAL A 63 6.74 -16.56 27.43
N GLU A 64 7.33 -17.73 27.13
CA GLU A 64 8.78 -17.94 27.13
C GLU A 64 9.45 -17.08 26.08
N ASN A 65 8.87 -17.01 24.89
CA ASN A 65 9.36 -16.14 23.81
C ASN A 65 9.19 -14.65 24.14
N ALA A 66 8.09 -14.27 24.79
CA ALA A 66 7.91 -12.89 25.24
C ALA A 66 9.01 -12.48 26.24
N ARG A 67 9.41 -13.38 27.17
CA ARG A 67 10.55 -13.15 28.05
C ARG A 67 11.87 -13.09 27.30
N LEU A 68 12.06 -13.99 26.33
CA LEU A 68 13.26 -14.02 25.49
C LEU A 68 13.39 -12.71 24.66
N ASN A 69 12.30 -12.21 24.10
CA ASN A 69 12.27 -10.93 23.39
C ASN A 69 12.67 -9.78 24.33
N LEU A 70 12.07 -9.73 25.52
CA LEU A 70 12.40 -8.72 26.53
C LEU A 70 13.89 -8.76 26.90
N ASP A 71 14.42 -9.97 27.21
CA ASP A 71 15.81 -10.15 27.60
C ASP A 71 16.79 -9.76 26.48
N ARG A 72 16.48 -10.10 25.24
CA ARG A 72 17.35 -9.81 24.08
C ARG A 72 17.34 -8.35 23.67
N GLU A 73 16.20 -7.70 23.76
CA GLU A 73 16.03 -6.35 23.26
C GLU A 73 16.27 -5.27 24.33
N GLN A 74 15.94 -5.56 25.60
CA GLN A 74 15.92 -4.54 26.65
C GLN A 74 16.84 -4.79 27.84
N ALA A 75 17.35 -6.03 28.05
CA ALA A 75 18.15 -6.33 29.24
C ALA A 75 19.37 -5.40 29.39
N GLY A 76 19.52 -4.85 30.57
CA GLY A 76 20.64 -3.97 30.93
C GLY A 76 20.59 -2.58 30.27
N LYS A 77 19.42 -2.19 29.77
CA LYS A 77 19.17 -0.85 29.22
C LYS A 77 18.12 -0.14 30.07
N ASP A 78 18.35 1.14 30.33
CA ASP A 78 17.37 2.07 30.88
C ASP A 78 16.54 2.73 29.76
N PHE A 79 15.53 3.48 30.15
CA PHE A 79 14.65 4.18 29.19
C PHE A 79 15.44 5.10 28.25
N GLU A 80 16.39 5.85 28.74
CA GLU A 80 17.15 6.82 27.93
C GLU A 80 17.98 6.11 26.85
N LYS A 81 18.55 4.95 27.17
CA LYS A 81 19.31 4.16 26.21
C LYS A 81 18.39 3.55 25.14
N ILE A 82 17.24 2.99 25.52
CA ILE A 82 16.24 2.47 24.56
C ILE A 82 15.73 3.59 23.67
N HIS A 83 15.42 4.76 24.24
CA HIS A 83 14.98 5.93 23.50
C HIS A 83 16.04 6.40 22.47
N ALA A 84 17.30 6.49 22.90
CA ALA A 84 18.39 6.88 22.00
C ALA A 84 18.61 5.88 20.86
N GLU A 85 18.56 4.57 21.14
CA GLU A 85 18.68 3.52 20.12
C GLU A 85 17.51 3.55 19.12
N ALA A 86 16.28 3.68 19.60
CA ALA A 86 15.09 3.82 18.75
C ALA A 86 15.18 5.06 17.85
N ARG A 87 15.56 6.21 18.44
CA ARG A 87 15.77 7.46 17.68
C ARG A 87 16.84 7.30 16.60
N SER A 88 17.94 6.60 16.89
CA SER A 88 19.00 6.36 15.90
C SER A 88 18.48 5.52 14.73
N LYS A 89 17.76 4.41 15.01
CA LYS A 89 17.18 3.55 13.98
C LYS A 89 16.21 4.31 13.08
N TRP A 90 15.30 5.09 13.68
CA TRP A 90 14.38 5.92 12.90
C TRP A 90 15.09 6.97 12.05
N ASN A 91 16.13 7.62 12.58
CA ASN A 91 16.92 8.59 11.82
C ASN A 91 17.65 7.92 10.64
N ASP A 92 18.19 6.71 10.82
CA ASP A 92 18.85 5.95 9.75
C ASP A 92 17.88 5.62 8.62
N ASP A 93 16.68 5.18 8.95
CA ASP A 93 15.64 4.86 7.96
C ASP A 93 15.09 6.13 7.28
N LEU A 94 14.72 7.15 8.04
CA LEU A 94 14.17 8.39 7.48
C LEU A 94 15.20 9.17 6.65
N SER A 95 16.50 9.04 6.95
CA SER A 95 17.57 9.69 6.20
C SER A 95 17.87 9.05 4.83
N ARG A 96 17.15 7.97 4.45
CA ARG A 96 17.27 7.40 3.10
C ARG A 96 16.73 8.33 2.02
N ILE A 97 15.81 9.23 2.41
CA ILE A 97 15.41 10.35 1.54
C ILE A 97 15.69 11.64 2.30
N THR A 98 16.49 12.51 1.74
CA THR A 98 16.75 13.84 2.29
C THR A 98 16.22 14.92 1.36
N VAL A 99 15.68 16.00 1.94
CA VAL A 99 15.07 17.10 1.19
C VAL A 99 15.67 18.44 1.59
N GLU A 100 15.92 19.30 0.60
CA GLU A 100 16.42 20.66 0.78
C GLU A 100 15.46 21.68 0.16
N GLY A 101 15.30 22.83 0.81
CA GLY A 101 14.29 23.83 0.41
C GLY A 101 12.89 23.46 0.89
N GLY A 102 11.86 24.06 0.30
CA GLY A 102 10.50 23.96 0.81
C GLY A 102 10.30 24.69 2.14
N THR A 103 9.07 24.70 2.66
CA THR A 103 8.72 25.25 3.97
C THR A 103 8.93 24.21 5.08
N ASP A 104 9.00 24.64 6.33
CA ASP A 104 9.06 23.73 7.48
C ASP A 104 7.80 22.85 7.57
N ALA A 105 6.62 23.40 7.24
CA ALA A 105 5.38 22.62 7.16
C ALA A 105 5.48 21.50 6.13
N GLN A 106 6.00 21.77 4.93
CA GLN A 106 6.18 20.76 3.89
C GLN A 106 7.17 19.66 4.31
N LYS A 107 8.27 20.03 4.97
CA LYS A 107 9.22 19.05 5.54
C LYS A 107 8.58 18.20 6.63
N THR A 108 7.79 18.83 7.51
CA THR A 108 7.05 18.11 8.56
C THR A 108 6.11 17.09 7.94
N VAL A 109 5.28 17.49 6.97
CA VAL A 109 4.39 16.57 6.25
C VAL A 109 5.17 15.43 5.60
N PHE A 110 6.27 15.74 4.90
CA PHE A 110 7.09 14.77 4.20
C PHE A 110 7.67 13.69 5.15
N TYR A 111 8.32 14.11 6.22
CA TYR A 111 8.94 13.15 7.15
C TYR A 111 7.93 12.44 8.04
N THR A 112 6.78 13.05 8.32
CA THR A 112 5.64 12.36 8.97
C THR A 112 5.09 11.27 8.06
N ALA A 113 4.88 11.57 6.78
CA ALA A 113 4.45 10.58 5.79
C ALA A 113 5.47 9.44 5.65
N LEU A 114 6.78 9.76 5.61
CA LEU A 114 7.83 8.75 5.54
C LEU A 114 7.89 7.86 6.81
N TYR A 115 7.60 8.44 7.98
CA TYR A 115 7.44 7.68 9.21
C TYR A 115 6.23 6.74 9.14
N HIS A 116 5.06 7.24 8.71
CA HIS A 116 3.85 6.44 8.57
C HIS A 116 4.04 5.25 7.62
N LEU A 117 4.72 5.44 6.49
CA LEU A 117 5.06 4.38 5.53
C LEU A 117 5.74 3.16 6.19
N LEU A 118 6.51 3.38 7.26
CA LEU A 118 7.33 2.35 7.90
C LEU A 118 6.69 1.74 9.15
N ILE A 119 5.47 2.13 9.50
CA ILE A 119 4.74 1.56 10.66
C ILE A 119 4.21 0.17 10.32
N HIS A 120 3.72 -0.03 9.10
CA HIS A 120 3.18 -1.30 8.61
C HIS A 120 3.82 -1.68 7.26
N PRO A 121 3.90 -2.99 6.93
CA PRO A 121 3.63 -4.18 7.76
C PRO A 121 4.59 -4.34 8.94
N ASN A 122 4.15 -5.09 9.96
CA ASN A 122 4.92 -5.34 11.17
C ASN A 122 5.76 -6.62 11.07
N ILE A 123 6.80 -6.73 11.89
CA ILE A 123 7.53 -7.98 12.12
C ILE A 123 6.68 -8.87 13.04
N LEU A 124 6.46 -10.13 12.64
CA LEU A 124 5.68 -11.11 13.39
C LEU A 124 6.54 -12.06 14.21
N GLN A 125 7.73 -12.44 13.71
CA GLN A 125 8.58 -13.40 14.39
C GLN A 125 9.20 -12.83 15.67
N ASP A 126 9.44 -13.74 16.62
CA ASP A 126 10.24 -13.49 17.82
C ASP A 126 11.74 -13.43 17.50
N VAL A 127 12.56 -12.98 18.46
CA VAL A 127 14.02 -12.83 18.29
C VAL A 127 14.77 -14.14 18.00
N ASN A 128 14.12 -15.29 18.22
CA ASN A 128 14.64 -16.62 17.86
C ASN A 128 14.18 -17.07 16.45
N GLY A 129 13.38 -16.23 15.76
CA GLY A 129 12.83 -16.50 14.44
C GLY A 129 11.52 -17.29 14.43
N GLU A 130 10.96 -17.66 15.59
CA GLU A 130 9.69 -18.38 15.67
C GLU A 130 8.50 -17.46 15.41
N TYR A 131 7.50 -17.97 14.69
CA TYR A 131 6.25 -17.26 14.37
C TYR A 131 5.08 -18.23 14.16
N PRO A 132 3.82 -17.81 14.38
CA PRO A 132 2.65 -18.61 14.06
C PRO A 132 2.46 -18.70 12.54
N ALA A 133 2.28 -19.93 12.02
CA ALA A 133 2.06 -20.17 10.61
C ALA A 133 0.69 -19.64 10.15
N MET A 134 0.59 -19.30 8.87
CA MET A 134 -0.65 -18.83 8.23
C MET A 134 -1.75 -19.87 8.34
N GLU A 135 -2.94 -19.46 8.83
CA GLU A 135 -4.15 -20.30 9.00
C GLU A 135 -3.90 -21.62 9.76
N SER A 136 -2.97 -21.61 10.72
CA SER A 136 -2.55 -22.82 11.41
C SER A 136 -2.08 -22.51 12.85
N ASP A 137 -2.21 -23.50 13.73
CA ASP A 137 -1.66 -23.45 15.09
C ASP A 137 -0.19 -23.91 15.16
N LYS A 138 0.44 -24.15 14.01
CA LYS A 138 1.85 -24.55 13.96
C LYS A 138 2.76 -23.34 14.20
N ILE A 139 3.82 -23.56 14.93
CA ILE A 139 4.91 -22.60 15.04
C ILE A 139 6.01 -23.00 14.05
N LEU A 140 6.40 -22.05 13.23
CA LEU A 140 7.48 -22.19 12.26
C LEU A 140 8.65 -21.27 12.62
N THR A 141 9.75 -21.39 11.89
CA THR A 141 10.95 -20.59 12.12
C THR A 141 11.43 -19.99 10.80
N THR A 142 11.71 -18.70 10.80
CA THR A 142 12.32 -17.99 9.66
C THR A 142 13.77 -17.61 9.97
N LYS A 143 14.54 -17.36 8.89
CA LYS A 143 15.88 -16.76 8.96
C LYS A 143 15.89 -15.29 8.60
N GLY A 144 14.87 -14.84 7.88
CA GLY A 144 14.65 -13.45 7.49
C GLY A 144 13.51 -12.83 8.29
N ASP A 145 13.06 -11.68 7.86
CA ASP A 145 11.92 -11.01 8.47
C ASP A 145 10.59 -11.61 7.97
N ARG A 146 9.76 -12.06 8.90
CA ARG A 146 8.38 -12.49 8.64
C ARG A 146 7.45 -11.32 8.94
N TYR A 147 6.85 -10.78 7.91
CA TYR A 147 5.92 -9.66 8.02
C TYR A 147 4.48 -10.11 8.24
N THR A 148 3.68 -9.23 8.83
CA THR A 148 2.23 -9.37 9.03
C THR A 148 1.56 -8.00 8.91
N VAL A 149 0.22 -7.98 8.86
CA VAL A 149 -0.62 -6.79 8.64
C VAL A 149 -0.44 -6.28 7.22
N PHE A 150 -0.82 -7.14 6.26
CA PHE A 150 -0.83 -6.79 4.85
C PHE A 150 -2.20 -6.31 4.42
N SER A 151 -2.38 -5.01 4.26
CA SER A 151 -3.53 -4.39 3.61
C SER A 151 -3.23 -4.19 2.13
N LEU A 152 -3.18 -5.30 1.36
CA LEU A 152 -2.61 -5.25 0.01
C LEU A 152 -3.50 -4.54 -1.00
N TRP A 153 -4.82 -4.49 -0.80
CA TRP A 153 -5.73 -3.74 -1.66
C TRP A 153 -5.36 -2.25 -1.73
N ASP A 154 -4.87 -1.72 -0.61
CA ASP A 154 -4.42 -0.34 -0.49
C ASP A 154 -2.97 -0.20 -0.99
N THR A 155 -2.07 -1.00 -0.42
CA THR A 155 -0.62 -0.78 -0.53
C THR A 155 -0.03 -1.15 -1.90
N TYR A 156 -0.69 -2.00 -2.69
CA TYR A 156 -0.18 -2.39 -4.01
C TYR A 156 -0.11 -1.22 -4.99
N ARG A 157 -0.82 -0.13 -4.72
CA ARG A 157 -0.96 1.02 -5.61
C ARG A 157 0.28 1.91 -5.63
N ASN A 158 0.99 2.03 -4.50
CA ASN A 158 2.16 2.90 -4.41
C ASN A 158 3.16 2.55 -3.30
N VAL A 159 2.74 1.97 -2.16
CA VAL A 159 3.62 1.66 -1.02
C VAL A 159 4.76 0.73 -1.43
N HIS A 160 4.43 -0.41 -2.05
CA HIS A 160 5.42 -1.40 -2.47
C HIS A 160 6.39 -0.86 -3.52
N GLN A 161 5.94 0.09 -4.36
CA GLN A 161 6.79 0.76 -5.33
C GLN A 161 7.80 1.71 -4.65
N LEU A 162 7.37 2.39 -3.58
CA LEU A 162 8.26 3.24 -2.79
C LEU A 162 9.26 2.40 -2.00
N LEU A 163 8.80 1.31 -1.38
CA LEU A 163 9.68 0.35 -0.69
C LEU A 163 10.69 -0.27 -1.67
N THR A 164 10.27 -0.66 -2.86
CA THR A 164 11.18 -1.17 -3.91
C THR A 164 12.30 -0.18 -4.20
N LEU A 165 12.00 1.11 -4.30
CA LEU A 165 13.00 2.14 -4.62
C LEU A 165 13.93 2.47 -3.45
N VAL A 166 13.37 2.58 -2.23
CA VAL A 166 14.08 3.17 -1.07
C VAL A 166 14.50 2.12 -0.04
N TYR A 167 13.70 1.06 0.13
CA TYR A 167 13.89 0.00 1.13
C TYR A 167 13.80 -1.39 0.48
N PRO A 168 14.61 -1.68 -0.56
CA PRO A 168 14.47 -2.91 -1.36
C PRO A 168 14.67 -4.18 -0.53
N GLU A 169 15.46 -4.14 0.53
CA GLU A 169 15.65 -5.26 1.45
C GLU A 169 14.32 -5.64 2.15
N ARG A 170 13.55 -4.64 2.61
CA ARG A 170 12.23 -4.87 3.24
C ARG A 170 11.21 -5.38 2.23
N GLN A 171 11.19 -4.78 1.04
CA GLN A 171 10.29 -5.23 -0.03
C GLN A 171 10.55 -6.69 -0.41
N MET A 172 11.82 -7.09 -0.47
CA MET A 172 12.18 -8.48 -0.77
C MET A 172 11.72 -9.46 0.31
N GLU A 173 11.88 -9.11 1.59
CA GLU A 173 11.40 -9.95 2.69
C GLU A 173 9.86 -10.02 2.73
N MET A 174 9.15 -8.95 2.37
CA MET A 174 7.69 -8.97 2.21
C MET A 174 7.24 -9.91 1.09
N VAL A 175 7.90 -9.89 -0.07
CA VAL A 175 7.59 -10.83 -1.15
C VAL A 175 7.88 -12.28 -0.73
N ARG A 176 8.99 -12.54 -0.04
CA ARG A 176 9.29 -13.87 0.51
C ARG A 176 8.25 -14.31 1.52
N THR A 177 7.81 -13.41 2.40
CA THR A 177 6.72 -13.64 3.36
C THR A 177 5.42 -14.06 2.64
N MET A 178 5.03 -13.36 1.57
CA MET A 178 3.83 -13.73 0.79
C MET A 178 3.95 -15.13 0.17
N LEU A 179 5.15 -15.50 -0.30
CA LEU A 179 5.39 -16.84 -0.84
C LEU A 179 5.43 -17.92 0.26
N ASP A 180 5.90 -17.60 1.45
CA ASP A 180 5.84 -18.51 2.60
C ASP A 180 4.39 -18.70 3.06
N MET A 181 3.56 -17.65 3.07
CA MET A 181 2.11 -17.78 3.30
C MET A 181 1.45 -18.72 2.28
N TYR A 182 1.85 -18.62 1.00
CA TYR A 182 1.37 -19.56 -0.03
C TYR A 182 1.78 -21.01 0.27
N ARG A 183 3.02 -21.27 0.71
CA ARG A 183 3.48 -22.62 1.11
C ARG A 183 2.73 -23.15 2.31
N GLU A 184 2.37 -22.30 3.24
CA GLU A 184 1.72 -22.65 4.51
C GLU A 184 0.21 -22.91 4.34
N HIS A 185 -0.47 -22.07 3.56
CA HIS A 185 -1.92 -22.01 3.45
C HIS A 185 -2.45 -22.39 2.04
N GLY A 186 -1.59 -22.28 1.03
CA GLY A 186 -1.94 -22.57 -0.37
C GLY A 186 -2.50 -21.40 -1.15
N TRP A 187 -2.50 -20.18 -0.57
CA TRP A 187 -2.93 -18.94 -1.22
C TRP A 187 -1.98 -17.80 -0.87
N LEU A 188 -1.81 -16.86 -1.82
CA LEU A 188 -1.17 -15.59 -1.54
C LEU A 188 -2.11 -14.73 -0.70
N PRO A 189 -1.59 -13.82 0.16
CA PRO A 189 -2.44 -12.98 1.00
C PRO A 189 -3.19 -11.91 0.21
N LYS A 190 -4.34 -11.48 0.73
CA LYS A 190 -5.10 -10.31 0.30
C LYS A 190 -5.09 -9.25 1.40
N TRP A 191 -5.61 -9.59 2.56
CA TRP A 191 -5.66 -8.74 3.75
C TRP A 191 -5.34 -9.57 4.99
N GLU A 192 -4.08 -9.91 5.13
CA GLU A 192 -3.60 -10.79 6.20
C GLU A 192 -3.39 -10.01 7.50
N LEU A 193 -3.82 -10.59 8.62
CA LEU A 193 -3.71 -10.04 9.96
C LEU A 193 -3.25 -11.11 10.96
N TYR A 194 -2.01 -11.00 11.42
CA TYR A 194 -1.38 -11.87 12.42
C TYR A 194 -1.52 -13.37 12.13
N GLY A 195 -1.23 -13.78 10.89
CA GLY A 195 -1.29 -15.17 10.43
C GLY A 195 -2.70 -15.64 10.06
N ARG A 196 -3.65 -14.73 9.87
CA ARG A 196 -5.01 -15.03 9.41
C ARG A 196 -5.38 -14.20 8.18
N GLU A 197 -5.97 -14.84 7.19
CA GLU A 197 -6.53 -14.15 6.01
C GLU A 197 -7.94 -13.69 6.31
N THR A 198 -8.17 -12.38 6.27
CA THR A 198 -9.50 -11.81 6.55
C THR A 198 -10.42 -11.80 5.34
N LEU A 199 -9.86 -11.92 4.13
CA LEU A 199 -10.55 -11.76 2.85
C LEU A 199 -11.25 -10.39 2.69
N THR A 200 -10.89 -9.43 3.51
CA THR A 200 -11.38 -8.06 3.44
C THR A 200 -10.91 -7.42 2.12
N MET A 201 -11.70 -6.50 1.61
CA MET A 201 -11.43 -5.74 0.38
C MET A 201 -11.42 -6.59 -0.90
N GLU A 202 -11.04 -5.96 -2.01
CA GLU A 202 -11.30 -6.42 -3.35
C GLU A 202 -10.06 -7.04 -4.02
N GLY A 203 -10.31 -7.87 -5.01
CA GLY A 203 -9.28 -8.24 -5.97
C GLY A 203 -8.32 -9.35 -5.55
N ASP A 204 -7.15 -9.33 -6.18
CA ASP A 204 -6.04 -10.27 -6.01
C ASP A 204 -4.71 -9.48 -5.99
N PRO A 205 -4.53 -8.64 -4.96
CA PRO A 205 -3.52 -7.56 -4.96
C PRO A 205 -2.08 -8.05 -4.77
N SER A 206 -1.84 -9.26 -4.28
CA SER A 206 -0.49 -9.84 -4.23
C SER A 206 0.15 -9.95 -5.62
N ILE A 207 -0.66 -10.18 -6.66
CA ILE A 207 -0.14 -10.33 -8.03
C ILE A 207 0.59 -9.06 -8.50
N PRO A 208 -0.05 -7.88 -8.53
CA PRO A 208 0.65 -6.67 -8.95
C PRO A 208 1.84 -6.31 -8.05
N VAL A 209 1.81 -6.60 -6.74
CA VAL A 209 2.94 -6.38 -5.83
C VAL A 209 4.17 -7.20 -6.24
N ILE A 210 4.00 -8.51 -6.40
CA ILE A 210 5.11 -9.43 -6.73
C ILE A 210 5.65 -9.11 -8.13
N VAL A 211 4.75 -8.89 -9.09
CA VAL A 211 5.13 -8.58 -10.47
C VAL A 211 5.85 -7.25 -10.56
N ASP A 212 5.35 -6.20 -9.92
CA ASP A 212 5.98 -4.87 -9.94
C ASP A 212 7.40 -4.92 -9.35
N THR A 213 7.56 -5.61 -8.22
CA THR A 213 8.85 -5.83 -7.57
C THR A 213 9.84 -6.51 -8.52
N TRP A 214 9.42 -7.59 -9.19
CA TRP A 214 10.25 -8.32 -10.14
C TRP A 214 10.59 -7.50 -11.40
N MET A 215 9.61 -6.79 -11.96
CA MET A 215 9.79 -5.95 -13.15
C MET A 215 10.76 -4.79 -12.89
N LYS A 216 10.85 -4.32 -11.66
CA LYS A 216 11.80 -3.29 -11.21
C LYS A 216 13.18 -3.84 -10.83
N GLY A 217 13.43 -5.13 -11.09
CA GLY A 217 14.76 -5.74 -10.97
C GLY A 217 15.04 -6.47 -9.66
N LEU A 218 14.16 -6.44 -8.69
CA LEU A 218 14.28 -7.18 -7.44
C LEU A 218 13.78 -8.63 -7.64
N ARG A 219 14.70 -9.58 -7.84
CA ARG A 219 14.40 -10.94 -8.34
C ARG A 219 14.87 -12.07 -7.42
N ASP A 220 15.35 -11.76 -6.22
CA ASP A 220 15.92 -12.73 -5.28
C ASP A 220 14.83 -13.43 -4.45
N PHE A 221 13.91 -14.11 -5.15
CA PHE A 221 12.86 -14.96 -4.60
C PHE A 221 12.54 -16.13 -5.54
N ASP A 222 11.74 -17.07 -5.07
CA ASP A 222 11.32 -18.25 -5.85
C ASP A 222 10.30 -17.84 -6.94
N VAL A 223 10.82 -17.57 -8.13
CA VAL A 223 10.06 -17.06 -9.29
C VAL A 223 9.06 -18.11 -9.81
N ASP A 224 9.43 -19.40 -9.78
CA ASP A 224 8.57 -20.47 -10.26
C ASP A 224 7.37 -20.66 -9.31
N LEU A 225 7.62 -20.63 -8.00
CA LEU A 225 6.57 -20.67 -7.00
C LEU A 225 5.65 -19.44 -7.08
N ALA A 226 6.23 -18.25 -7.29
CA ALA A 226 5.46 -17.02 -7.46
C ALA A 226 4.53 -17.12 -8.68
N TYR A 227 5.05 -17.63 -9.81
CA TYR A 227 4.23 -17.85 -11.00
C TYR A 227 3.12 -18.87 -10.75
N GLU A 228 3.44 -20.01 -10.12
CA GLU A 228 2.46 -21.05 -9.77
C GLU A 228 1.33 -20.47 -8.91
N ALA A 229 1.66 -19.76 -7.85
CA ALA A 229 0.70 -19.18 -6.91
C ALA A 229 -0.24 -18.16 -7.59
N MET A 230 0.32 -17.25 -8.39
CA MET A 230 -0.45 -16.25 -9.14
C MET A 230 -1.30 -16.88 -10.25
N TYR A 231 -0.77 -17.86 -10.97
CA TYR A 231 -1.50 -18.59 -11.99
C TYR A 231 -2.68 -19.37 -11.41
N LYS A 232 -2.49 -19.99 -10.24
CA LYS A 232 -3.52 -20.72 -9.51
C LYS A 232 -4.71 -19.81 -9.19
N SER A 233 -4.50 -18.68 -8.54
CA SER A 233 -5.60 -17.77 -8.19
C SER A 233 -6.27 -17.17 -9.43
N ALA A 234 -5.51 -16.92 -10.51
CA ALA A 234 -6.04 -16.36 -11.74
C ALA A 234 -6.83 -17.36 -12.62
N THR A 235 -6.72 -18.70 -12.38
CA THR A 235 -7.28 -19.70 -13.29
C THR A 235 -8.17 -20.77 -12.65
N LEU A 236 -8.12 -20.97 -11.32
CA LEU A 236 -9.03 -21.92 -10.67
C LEU A 236 -10.49 -21.44 -10.73
N PRO A 237 -11.46 -22.36 -10.86
CA PRO A 237 -12.89 -22.07 -10.74
C PRO A 237 -13.21 -21.39 -9.40
N GLY A 238 -14.22 -20.51 -9.39
CA GLY A 238 -14.59 -19.72 -8.20
C GLY A 238 -14.93 -20.55 -6.96
N ALA A 239 -15.58 -21.70 -7.13
CA ALA A 239 -15.92 -22.60 -6.03
C ALA A 239 -14.69 -23.18 -5.29
N GLU A 240 -13.52 -23.22 -5.95
CA GLU A 240 -12.25 -23.71 -5.41
C GLU A 240 -11.25 -22.59 -5.17
N ASN A 241 -11.66 -21.34 -5.37
CA ASN A 241 -10.79 -20.17 -5.43
C ASN A 241 -11.10 -19.18 -4.31
N LEU A 242 -10.25 -19.18 -3.30
CA LEU A 242 -10.43 -18.30 -2.15
C LEU A 242 -10.26 -16.81 -2.51
N MET A 243 -9.35 -16.50 -3.45
CA MET A 243 -9.01 -15.11 -3.82
C MET A 243 -9.99 -14.54 -4.85
N ARG A 244 -10.54 -15.37 -5.75
CA ARG A 244 -11.42 -14.94 -6.84
C ARG A 244 -12.69 -15.81 -6.87
N PRO A 245 -13.64 -15.63 -5.93
CA PRO A 245 -14.86 -16.44 -5.87
C PRO A 245 -15.75 -16.28 -7.10
N ASP A 246 -15.61 -15.18 -7.84
CA ASP A 246 -16.37 -14.87 -9.06
C ASP A 246 -15.67 -15.35 -10.35
N ASN A 247 -14.60 -16.16 -10.24
CA ASN A 247 -13.70 -16.45 -11.37
C ASN A 247 -14.38 -17.20 -12.52
N ASP A 248 -15.43 -18.01 -12.26
CA ASP A 248 -16.19 -18.70 -13.32
C ASP A 248 -16.87 -17.72 -14.27
N ASP A 249 -17.58 -16.73 -13.72
CA ASP A 249 -18.20 -15.68 -14.51
C ASP A 249 -17.14 -14.79 -15.18
N TYR A 250 -16.12 -14.40 -14.43
CA TYR A 250 -15.04 -13.57 -14.93
C TYR A 250 -14.30 -14.20 -16.12
N MET A 251 -13.95 -15.50 -16.04
CA MET A 251 -13.27 -16.20 -17.13
C MET A 251 -14.18 -16.45 -18.33
N SER A 252 -15.44 -16.80 -18.10
CA SER A 252 -16.35 -17.20 -19.18
C SER A 252 -17.01 -16.02 -19.88
N LYS A 253 -17.36 -14.95 -19.14
CA LYS A 253 -18.07 -13.77 -19.64
C LYS A 253 -17.15 -12.57 -19.90
N GLY A 254 -15.98 -12.52 -19.25
CA GLY A 254 -15.06 -11.40 -19.26
C GLY A 254 -15.45 -10.28 -18.29
N TYR A 255 -16.44 -10.50 -17.43
CA TYR A 255 -16.88 -9.60 -16.38
C TYR A 255 -17.52 -10.35 -15.22
N VAL A 256 -17.63 -9.73 -14.05
CA VAL A 256 -18.35 -10.22 -12.87
C VAL A 256 -19.75 -9.61 -12.88
N PRO A 257 -20.84 -10.41 -13.00
CA PRO A 257 -22.19 -9.87 -12.96
C PRO A 257 -22.61 -9.49 -11.55
N LEU A 258 -23.44 -8.45 -11.44
CA LEU A 258 -24.09 -8.06 -10.18
C LEU A 258 -25.07 -9.15 -9.74
N ARG A 259 -24.82 -9.73 -8.57
CA ARG A 259 -25.64 -10.77 -7.93
C ARG A 259 -25.97 -10.38 -6.49
N GLU A 260 -25.83 -11.33 -5.56
CA GLU A 260 -26.08 -11.13 -4.13
C GLU A 260 -24.98 -10.32 -3.44
N GLN A 261 -23.75 -10.31 -3.97
CA GLN A 261 -22.64 -9.51 -3.46
C GLN A 261 -22.90 -7.99 -3.49
N TYR A 262 -23.87 -7.56 -4.24
CA TYR A 262 -24.43 -6.23 -4.38
C TYR A 262 -23.44 -5.08 -4.65
N ASP A 263 -22.41 -4.89 -3.84
CA ASP A 263 -21.52 -3.72 -3.84
C ASP A 263 -20.17 -3.92 -4.51
N ASN A 264 -19.82 -5.12 -4.98
CA ASN A 264 -18.44 -5.38 -5.41
C ASN A 264 -18.23 -6.01 -6.79
N SER A 265 -19.27 -6.15 -7.61
CA SER A 265 -19.12 -6.82 -8.91
C SER A 265 -18.20 -6.09 -9.87
N VAL A 266 -18.36 -4.77 -10.02
CA VAL A 266 -17.48 -3.94 -10.88
C VAL A 266 -16.11 -3.78 -10.23
N SER A 267 -16.09 -3.51 -8.92
CA SER A 267 -14.85 -3.34 -8.15
C SER A 267 -13.96 -4.57 -8.22
N HIS A 268 -14.49 -5.77 -7.93
CA HIS A 268 -13.77 -7.05 -8.09
C HIS A 268 -13.18 -7.22 -9.49
N ALA A 269 -14.01 -7.00 -10.51
CA ALA A 269 -13.56 -7.19 -11.89
C ALA A 269 -12.45 -6.22 -12.29
N LEU A 270 -12.53 -4.95 -11.87
CA LEU A 270 -11.48 -3.96 -12.17
C LEU A 270 -10.14 -4.33 -11.52
N GLU A 271 -10.17 -4.80 -10.29
CA GLU A 271 -8.98 -5.30 -9.61
C GLU A 271 -8.42 -6.56 -10.30
N TYR A 272 -9.27 -7.48 -10.74
CA TYR A 272 -8.81 -8.66 -11.49
C TYR A 272 -8.20 -8.29 -12.84
N TYR A 273 -8.69 -7.24 -13.53
CA TYR A 273 -8.08 -6.79 -14.78
C TYR A 273 -6.68 -6.23 -14.58
N ILE A 274 -6.44 -5.50 -13.49
CA ILE A 274 -5.11 -4.99 -13.15
C ILE A 274 -4.17 -6.14 -12.79
N ALA A 275 -4.63 -7.09 -11.98
CA ALA A 275 -3.86 -8.27 -11.63
C ALA A 275 -3.52 -9.12 -12.86
N ASP A 276 -4.47 -9.34 -13.76
CA ASP A 276 -4.25 -10.07 -15.01
C ASP A 276 -3.30 -9.32 -15.96
N PHE A 277 -3.38 -7.99 -16.03
CA PHE A 277 -2.41 -7.19 -16.78
C PHE A 277 -0.99 -7.38 -16.23
N ALA A 278 -0.81 -7.26 -14.92
CA ALA A 278 0.48 -7.48 -14.27
C ALA A 278 0.98 -8.91 -14.55
N LEU A 279 0.14 -9.94 -14.36
CA LEU A 279 0.48 -11.32 -14.62
C LEU A 279 0.82 -11.59 -16.10
N SER A 280 0.15 -10.91 -17.04
CA SER A 280 0.49 -11.00 -18.46
C SER A 280 1.91 -10.52 -18.74
N ARG A 281 2.33 -9.43 -18.09
CA ARG A 281 3.69 -8.88 -18.20
C ARG A 281 4.73 -9.84 -17.64
N PHE A 282 4.43 -10.44 -16.49
CA PHE A 282 5.30 -11.41 -15.85
C PHE A 282 5.43 -12.68 -16.71
N ALA A 283 4.31 -13.23 -17.20
CA ALA A 283 4.30 -14.39 -18.08
C ALA A 283 5.09 -14.14 -19.38
N ASP A 284 4.94 -12.94 -19.98
CA ASP A 284 5.70 -12.55 -21.17
C ASP A 284 7.21 -12.53 -20.91
N ALA A 285 7.63 -11.94 -19.81
CA ALA A 285 9.02 -11.87 -19.39
C ALA A 285 9.63 -13.25 -19.08
N LEU A 286 8.81 -14.21 -18.59
CA LEU A 286 9.19 -15.61 -18.37
C LEU A 286 9.09 -16.48 -19.63
N GLY A 287 8.76 -15.90 -20.79
CA GLY A 287 8.62 -16.63 -22.07
C GLY A 287 7.34 -17.45 -22.21
N LYS A 288 6.38 -17.34 -21.29
CA LYS A 288 5.08 -18.04 -21.30
C LYS A 288 4.08 -17.29 -22.20
N LYS A 289 4.33 -17.25 -23.50
CA LYS A 289 3.61 -16.39 -24.46
C LYS A 289 2.10 -16.61 -24.53
N LYS A 290 1.64 -17.87 -24.42
CA LYS A 290 0.20 -18.19 -24.44
C LYS A 290 -0.53 -17.63 -23.23
N ASP A 291 0.07 -17.76 -22.05
CA ASP A 291 -0.50 -17.26 -20.81
C ASP A 291 -0.48 -15.71 -20.82
N ALA A 292 0.61 -15.12 -21.30
CA ALA A 292 0.72 -13.69 -21.47
C ALA A 292 -0.41 -13.12 -22.35
N GLU A 293 -0.67 -13.74 -23.51
CA GLU A 293 -1.75 -13.33 -24.41
C GLU A 293 -3.13 -13.50 -23.77
N MET A 294 -3.36 -14.61 -23.09
CA MET A 294 -4.63 -14.90 -22.39
C MET A 294 -4.92 -13.85 -21.32
N PHE A 295 -3.98 -13.60 -20.41
CA PHE A 295 -4.14 -12.63 -19.32
C PHE A 295 -4.26 -11.21 -19.84
N TYR A 296 -3.47 -10.81 -20.84
CA TYR A 296 -3.61 -9.51 -21.49
C TYR A 296 -5.01 -9.31 -22.09
N LYS A 297 -5.53 -10.30 -22.80
CA LYS A 297 -6.89 -10.25 -23.37
C LYS A 297 -7.95 -10.08 -22.27
N ARG A 298 -7.80 -10.82 -21.17
CA ARG A 298 -8.73 -10.73 -20.03
C ARG A 298 -8.69 -9.37 -19.37
N SER A 299 -7.51 -8.76 -19.22
CA SER A 299 -7.35 -7.43 -18.62
C SER A 299 -8.12 -6.31 -19.34
N LEU A 300 -8.52 -6.54 -20.59
CA LEU A 300 -9.31 -5.58 -21.39
C LEU A 300 -10.83 -5.71 -21.17
N GLY A 301 -11.27 -6.57 -20.27
CA GLY A 301 -12.69 -6.83 -19.98
C GLY A 301 -13.46 -5.66 -19.38
N TYR A 302 -12.78 -4.67 -18.78
CA TYR A 302 -13.41 -3.44 -18.28
C TYR A 302 -14.35 -2.77 -19.29
N LYS A 303 -14.13 -3.01 -20.60
CA LYS A 303 -14.93 -2.46 -21.71
C LYS A 303 -16.38 -2.90 -21.66
N HIS A 304 -16.68 -4.03 -21.05
CA HIS A 304 -18.06 -4.52 -20.87
C HIS A 304 -18.89 -3.57 -19.98
N TYR A 305 -18.29 -3.01 -18.94
CA TYR A 305 -19.00 -2.14 -18.00
C TYR A 305 -19.28 -0.74 -18.51
N TYR A 306 -18.62 -0.29 -19.59
CA TYR A 306 -18.76 1.09 -20.03
C TYR A 306 -20.14 1.35 -20.66
N SER A 307 -20.95 2.14 -19.99
CA SER A 307 -22.26 2.58 -20.44
C SER A 307 -22.15 3.90 -21.20
N LYS A 308 -22.29 3.87 -22.53
CA LYS A 308 -22.23 5.09 -23.37
C LYS A 308 -23.26 6.15 -22.98
N GLY A 309 -24.45 5.74 -22.52
CA GLY A 309 -25.51 6.67 -22.11
C GLY A 309 -25.19 7.46 -20.85
N PHE A 310 -24.47 6.84 -19.91
CA PHE A 310 -24.00 7.50 -18.68
C PHE A 310 -22.58 8.04 -18.82
N GLY A 311 -21.80 7.45 -19.71
CA GLY A 311 -20.38 7.78 -19.89
C GLY A 311 -19.48 7.34 -18.74
N THR A 312 -19.94 6.36 -17.94
CA THR A 312 -19.28 5.77 -16.79
C THR A 312 -19.44 4.25 -16.81
N PHE A 313 -18.75 3.56 -15.90
CA PHE A 313 -18.99 2.14 -15.67
C PHE A 313 -20.33 1.91 -14.99
N ARG A 314 -20.97 0.81 -15.35
CA ARG A 314 -22.29 0.44 -14.85
C ARG A 314 -22.33 -1.07 -14.61
N PRO A 315 -22.89 -1.54 -13.49
CA PRO A 315 -23.00 -2.96 -13.22
C PRO A 315 -23.83 -3.69 -14.29
N ILE A 316 -23.47 -4.95 -14.53
CA ILE A 316 -24.11 -5.83 -15.51
C ILE A 316 -24.79 -6.97 -14.75
N LEU A 317 -26.04 -7.25 -15.08
CA LEU A 317 -26.80 -8.38 -14.50
C LEU A 317 -26.38 -9.73 -15.13
N PRO A 318 -26.74 -10.89 -14.51
CA PRO A 318 -26.40 -12.21 -15.04
C PRO A 318 -26.88 -12.48 -16.48
N ASP A 319 -27.95 -11.83 -16.91
CA ASP A 319 -28.50 -11.91 -18.27
C ASP A 319 -27.76 -11.04 -19.30
N GLY A 320 -26.75 -10.30 -18.89
CA GLY A 320 -25.94 -9.42 -19.73
C GLY A 320 -26.51 -8.00 -19.91
N THR A 321 -27.63 -7.69 -19.28
CA THR A 321 -28.19 -6.32 -19.31
C THR A 321 -27.58 -5.45 -18.24
N PHE A 322 -27.55 -4.13 -18.47
CA PHE A 322 -27.10 -3.20 -17.44
C PHE A 322 -28.12 -3.07 -16.31
N TYR A 323 -27.63 -3.06 -15.07
CA TYR A 323 -28.47 -2.81 -13.88
C TYR A 323 -29.24 -1.48 -14.01
N SER A 324 -30.55 -1.49 -13.69
CA SER A 324 -31.44 -0.32 -13.78
C SER A 324 -32.52 -0.37 -12.70
N PRO A 325 -32.91 0.77 -12.09
CA PRO A 325 -32.39 2.12 -12.33
C PRO A 325 -30.95 2.28 -11.83
N PHE A 326 -30.20 3.23 -12.40
CA PHE A 326 -28.79 3.46 -12.06
C PHE A 326 -28.51 4.96 -11.89
N ASN A 327 -27.87 5.30 -10.79
CA ASN A 327 -27.33 6.61 -10.50
C ASN A 327 -25.82 6.53 -10.33
N PRO A 328 -24.99 7.12 -11.22
CA PRO A 328 -23.53 7.01 -11.12
C PRO A 328 -22.92 7.75 -9.91
N ARG A 329 -23.70 8.55 -9.21
CA ARG A 329 -23.31 9.25 -7.97
C ARG A 329 -23.84 8.59 -6.71
N GLN A 330 -24.52 7.46 -6.85
CA GLN A 330 -25.05 6.73 -5.68
C GLN A 330 -23.90 6.01 -4.99
N GLY A 331 -23.88 6.11 -3.67
CA GLY A 331 -22.88 5.55 -2.79
C GLY A 331 -21.66 6.47 -2.68
N GLU A 332 -21.34 6.74 -1.46
CA GLU A 332 -20.09 7.33 -1.04
C GLU A 332 -19.40 6.31 -0.13
N ASN A 333 -18.29 6.67 0.44
CA ASN A 333 -17.52 5.83 1.34
C ASN A 333 -18.44 5.15 2.40
N PHE A 334 -18.40 3.82 2.48
CA PHE A 334 -19.21 2.96 3.38
C PHE A 334 -20.73 2.92 3.13
N GLU A 335 -21.25 3.58 2.10
CA GLU A 335 -22.65 3.42 1.72
C GLU A 335 -22.82 2.29 0.68
N PRO A 336 -23.80 1.37 0.86
CA PRO A 336 -24.05 0.32 -0.12
C PRO A 336 -24.35 0.88 -1.50
N ASN A 337 -23.60 0.42 -2.50
CA ASN A 337 -23.77 0.85 -3.88
C ASN A 337 -23.74 -0.36 -4.83
N PRO A 338 -24.73 -0.53 -5.71
CA PRO A 338 -24.73 -1.64 -6.63
C PRO A 338 -23.47 -1.71 -7.49
N GLY A 339 -22.63 -2.71 -7.23
CA GLY A 339 -21.45 -3.05 -8.00
C GLY A 339 -20.15 -2.31 -7.64
N PHE A 340 -20.18 -1.35 -6.71
CA PHE A 340 -19.03 -0.55 -6.33
C PHE A 340 -18.78 -0.62 -4.83
N HIS A 341 -17.60 -1.03 -4.45
CA HIS A 341 -17.15 -1.11 -3.08
C HIS A 341 -16.57 0.23 -2.63
N GLU A 342 -16.98 0.72 -1.47
CA GLU A 342 -16.50 1.98 -0.87
C GLU A 342 -16.43 3.16 -1.85
N GLY A 343 -17.44 3.29 -2.70
CA GLY A 343 -17.44 4.37 -3.66
C GLY A 343 -18.60 4.29 -4.65
N ASN A 344 -18.46 5.00 -5.73
CA ASN A 344 -19.46 5.08 -6.79
C ASN A 344 -18.83 4.92 -8.17
N SER A 345 -19.66 4.98 -9.20
CA SER A 345 -19.20 4.79 -10.57
C SER A 345 -18.11 5.78 -11.00
N TRP A 346 -18.08 7.00 -10.46
CA TRP A 346 -17.06 7.99 -10.79
C TRP A 346 -15.69 7.63 -10.19
N ASN A 347 -15.65 7.09 -8.98
CA ASN A 347 -14.41 6.64 -8.31
C ASN A 347 -13.75 5.47 -9.05
N TYR A 348 -14.55 4.67 -9.79
CA TYR A 348 -14.03 3.50 -10.51
C TYR A 348 -13.90 3.69 -12.02
N THR A 349 -14.54 4.70 -12.64
CA THR A 349 -14.59 4.81 -14.11
C THR A 349 -13.23 5.04 -14.77
N PHE A 350 -12.32 5.75 -14.13
CA PHE A 350 -10.97 5.96 -14.66
C PHE A 350 -9.94 4.98 -14.07
N TYR A 351 -10.39 4.04 -13.23
CA TYR A 351 -9.54 3.05 -12.62
C TYR A 351 -9.16 1.93 -13.60
N VAL A 352 -8.50 2.32 -14.68
CA VAL A 352 -7.96 1.46 -15.76
C VAL A 352 -6.53 1.92 -16.10
N PRO A 353 -5.61 1.91 -15.14
CA PRO A 353 -4.26 2.45 -15.33
C PRO A 353 -3.46 1.70 -16.41
N HIS A 354 -3.80 0.45 -16.66
CA HIS A 354 -3.14 -0.42 -17.62
C HIS A 354 -3.57 -0.22 -19.09
N ASP A 355 -4.67 0.50 -19.36
CA ASP A 355 -5.15 0.79 -20.74
C ASP A 355 -5.82 2.18 -20.82
N VAL A 356 -5.14 3.22 -20.37
CA VAL A 356 -5.64 4.61 -20.38
C VAL A 356 -6.05 5.08 -21.78
N TYR A 357 -5.27 4.74 -22.80
CA TYR A 357 -5.59 5.06 -24.18
C TYR A 357 -6.80 4.29 -24.71
N GLY A 358 -6.96 3.02 -24.31
CA GLY A 358 -8.15 2.21 -24.64
C GLY A 358 -9.41 2.77 -24.00
N LEU A 359 -9.34 3.18 -22.74
CA LEU A 359 -10.43 3.83 -22.04
C LEU A 359 -10.79 5.17 -22.71
N ALA A 360 -9.80 6.00 -23.03
CA ALA A 360 -10.03 7.25 -23.74
C ALA A 360 -10.69 7.03 -25.11
N LYS A 361 -10.26 6.02 -25.87
CA LYS A 361 -10.90 5.62 -27.14
C LYS A 361 -12.36 5.22 -26.94
N LEU A 362 -12.65 4.46 -25.85
CA LEU A 362 -14.00 4.04 -25.49
C LEU A 362 -14.90 5.24 -25.16
N MET A 363 -14.35 6.27 -24.53
CA MET A 363 -15.03 7.55 -24.22
C MET A 363 -15.19 8.49 -25.41
N GLY A 364 -14.63 8.17 -26.57
CA GLY A 364 -14.72 9.01 -27.77
C GLY A 364 -13.47 9.81 -28.12
N GLY A 365 -12.35 9.50 -27.48
CA GLY A 365 -11.03 10.08 -27.76
C GLY A 365 -10.50 11.02 -26.66
N LYS A 366 -9.35 11.64 -26.91
CA LYS A 366 -8.64 12.51 -25.96
C LYS A 366 -9.55 13.56 -25.31
N LYS A 367 -10.23 14.38 -26.11
CA LYS A 367 -10.99 15.52 -25.57
C LYS A 367 -12.12 15.10 -24.63
N PRO A 368 -13.03 14.15 -24.98
CA PRO A 368 -14.05 13.67 -24.06
C PRO A 368 -13.47 13.03 -22.78
N PHE A 369 -12.34 12.32 -22.87
CA PHE A 369 -11.66 11.76 -21.73
C PHE A 369 -11.16 12.85 -20.77
N ILE A 370 -10.42 13.84 -21.29
CA ILE A 370 -9.85 14.95 -20.50
C ILE A 370 -10.95 15.80 -19.88
N ASP A 371 -11.99 16.17 -20.65
CA ASP A 371 -13.10 16.98 -20.15
C ASP A 371 -13.83 16.27 -19.00
N LYS A 372 -14.05 14.96 -19.13
CA LYS A 372 -14.72 14.16 -18.11
C LYS A 372 -13.84 13.94 -16.89
N LEU A 373 -12.56 13.66 -17.06
CA LEU A 373 -11.61 13.54 -15.94
C LEU A 373 -11.49 14.86 -15.18
N GLN A 374 -11.42 16.01 -15.88
CA GLN A 374 -11.39 17.31 -15.21
C GLN A 374 -12.70 17.59 -14.45
N MET A 375 -13.83 17.20 -14.99
CA MET A 375 -15.14 17.33 -14.33
C MET A 375 -15.16 16.58 -12.98
N VAL A 376 -14.53 15.40 -12.89
CA VAL A 376 -14.44 14.65 -11.62
C VAL A 376 -13.79 15.50 -10.53
N PHE A 377 -12.74 16.26 -10.85
CA PHE A 377 -12.09 17.19 -9.91
C PHE A 377 -12.90 18.45 -9.65
N ASP A 378 -13.48 19.04 -10.70
CA ASP A 378 -14.18 20.33 -10.62
C ASP A 378 -15.52 20.22 -9.89
N GLU A 379 -16.21 19.08 -10.01
CA GLU A 379 -17.51 18.82 -9.36
C GLU A 379 -17.38 18.08 -8.01
N GLY A 380 -16.14 17.84 -7.54
CA GLY A 380 -15.89 17.19 -6.24
C GLY A 380 -16.30 15.72 -6.20
N LEU A 381 -16.21 15.01 -7.34
CA LEU A 381 -16.47 13.57 -7.44
C LEU A 381 -15.23 12.72 -7.19
N TYR A 382 -14.06 13.35 -7.13
CA TYR A 382 -12.79 12.74 -6.71
C TYR A 382 -12.78 12.58 -5.20
N ASP A 383 -12.53 11.37 -4.72
CA ASP A 383 -12.36 11.10 -3.30
C ASP A 383 -10.88 10.93 -2.97
N PRO A 384 -10.24 11.93 -2.34
CA PRO A 384 -8.83 11.82 -1.95
C PRO A 384 -8.60 10.84 -0.81
N ALA A 385 -9.66 10.35 -0.16
CA ALA A 385 -9.61 9.53 1.04
C ALA A 385 -9.81 8.04 0.74
N ASN A 386 -9.93 7.67 -0.54
CA ASN A 386 -10.12 6.27 -0.92
C ASN A 386 -9.29 5.89 -2.15
N GLU A 387 -8.91 4.63 -2.26
CA GLU A 387 -7.88 4.10 -3.15
C GLU A 387 -8.25 4.08 -4.63
N PRO A 388 -9.50 3.79 -5.05
CA PRO A 388 -9.81 3.56 -6.46
C PRO A 388 -9.43 4.70 -7.39
N ASP A 389 -9.50 5.94 -6.94
CA ASP A 389 -9.24 7.11 -7.78
C ASP A 389 -7.97 7.91 -7.45
N ILE A 390 -7.14 7.46 -6.49
CA ILE A 390 -5.92 8.19 -6.09
C ILE A 390 -4.91 8.44 -7.22
N ALA A 391 -4.94 7.62 -8.29
CA ALA A 391 -4.09 7.81 -9.46
C ALA A 391 -4.66 8.80 -10.49
N TYR A 392 -5.91 9.25 -10.38
CA TYR A 392 -6.60 10.02 -11.40
C TYR A 392 -5.88 11.32 -11.80
N ALA A 393 -5.28 12.02 -10.83
CA ALA A 393 -4.55 13.25 -11.10
C ALA A 393 -3.37 13.07 -12.08
N HIS A 394 -2.86 11.85 -12.21
CA HIS A 394 -1.70 11.54 -13.06
C HIS A 394 -2.10 11.21 -14.51
N LEU A 395 -3.36 10.83 -14.74
CA LEU A 395 -3.85 10.37 -16.06
C LEU A 395 -3.86 11.44 -17.14
N PHE A 396 -3.84 12.73 -16.78
CA PHE A 396 -3.71 13.81 -17.77
C PHE A 396 -2.38 13.75 -18.52
N SER A 397 -1.31 13.29 -17.87
CA SER A 397 0.04 13.22 -18.46
C SER A 397 0.20 12.18 -19.57
N TYR A 398 -0.77 11.30 -19.77
CA TYR A 398 -0.84 10.41 -20.93
C TYR A 398 -1.12 11.16 -22.24
N PHE A 399 -1.59 12.40 -22.16
CA PHE A 399 -2.04 13.16 -23.33
C PHE A 399 -1.23 14.45 -23.50
N LYS A 400 -0.41 14.47 -24.55
CA LYS A 400 0.41 15.63 -24.89
C LYS A 400 -0.36 16.93 -24.86
N GLY A 401 0.15 17.92 -24.10
CA GLY A 401 -0.43 19.25 -23.89
C GLY A 401 -1.40 19.35 -22.72
N GLU A 402 -1.67 18.23 -22.00
CA GLU A 402 -2.54 18.21 -20.82
C GLU A 402 -1.76 17.96 -19.51
N GLU A 403 -0.46 17.77 -19.61
CA GLU A 403 0.42 17.39 -18.47
C GLU A 403 0.41 18.46 -17.36
N TRP A 404 0.16 19.71 -17.72
CA TRP A 404 0.00 20.80 -16.76
C TRP A 404 -1.16 20.59 -15.77
N ARG A 405 -2.18 19.81 -16.17
CA ARG A 405 -3.31 19.46 -15.30
C ARG A 405 -2.87 18.51 -14.20
N THR A 406 -2.05 17.50 -14.52
CA THR A 406 -1.40 16.65 -13.51
C THR A 406 -0.67 17.50 -12.49
N GLN A 407 0.17 18.44 -12.95
CA GLN A 407 0.97 19.31 -12.07
C GLN A 407 0.08 20.19 -11.19
N LYS A 408 -1.00 20.72 -11.75
CA LYS A 408 -1.97 21.55 -11.02
C LYS A 408 -2.77 20.76 -10.00
N GLU A 409 -3.35 19.62 -10.40
CA GLU A 409 -4.24 18.87 -9.51
C GLU A 409 -3.44 18.18 -8.39
N THR A 410 -2.26 17.60 -8.66
CA THR A 410 -1.41 17.01 -7.61
C THR A 410 -0.99 18.05 -6.57
N GLN A 411 -0.56 19.25 -6.99
CA GLN A 411 -0.21 20.31 -6.05
C GLN A 411 -1.43 20.79 -5.25
N ARG A 412 -2.60 20.96 -5.91
CA ARG A 412 -3.83 21.36 -5.24
C ARG A 412 -4.26 20.37 -4.18
N LEU A 413 -4.12 19.06 -4.45
CA LEU A 413 -4.44 18.00 -3.50
C LEU A 413 -3.46 17.98 -2.32
N LEU A 414 -2.15 18.11 -2.59
CA LEU A 414 -1.14 18.22 -1.54
C LEU A 414 -1.44 19.40 -0.61
N ASP A 415 -1.65 20.59 -1.15
CA ASP A 415 -1.88 21.80 -0.37
C ASP A 415 -3.17 21.74 0.46
N LYS A 416 -4.19 21.08 -0.07
CA LYS A 416 -5.52 21.02 0.58
C LYS A 416 -5.59 19.95 1.68
N TYR A 417 -5.02 18.79 1.46
CA TYR A 417 -5.29 17.61 2.28
C TYR A 417 -4.12 17.17 3.14
N PHE A 418 -2.87 17.51 2.77
CA PHE A 418 -1.70 17.08 3.54
C PHE A 418 -1.14 18.24 4.35
N THR A 419 -1.46 18.26 5.65
CA THR A 419 -1.16 19.36 6.55
C THR A 419 -0.40 18.90 7.79
N THR A 420 0.05 19.84 8.63
CA THR A 420 0.74 19.55 9.90
C THR A 420 -0.24 19.32 11.06
N LYS A 421 -1.53 19.25 10.81
CA LYS A 421 -2.55 19.00 11.84
C LYS A 421 -2.63 17.51 12.17
N PRO A 422 -3.22 17.13 13.32
CA PRO A 422 -3.47 15.72 13.65
C PRO A 422 -4.34 14.98 12.63
N ASP A 423 -5.27 15.69 11.98
CA ASP A 423 -6.12 15.24 10.88
C ASP A 423 -5.55 15.61 9.50
N GLY A 424 -4.22 15.64 9.38
CA GLY A 424 -3.51 16.20 8.25
C GLY A 424 -3.30 15.28 7.05
N ILE A 425 -4.10 14.21 6.93
CA ILE A 425 -4.22 13.35 5.74
C ILE A 425 -5.69 13.20 5.37
N PRO A 426 -6.04 12.92 4.09
CA PRO A 426 -7.42 12.65 3.73
C PRO A 426 -7.81 11.22 4.18
N GLY A 427 -8.81 11.10 5.05
CA GLY A 427 -9.28 9.79 5.55
C GLY A 427 -8.25 9.03 6.38
N ASN A 428 -8.25 7.71 6.23
CA ASN A 428 -7.26 6.81 6.82
C ASN A 428 -5.96 6.80 5.99
N ASP A 429 -4.85 6.43 6.62
CA ASP A 429 -3.56 6.31 5.91
C ASP A 429 -3.45 5.00 5.12
N ASP A 430 -4.28 4.01 5.46
CA ASP A 430 -4.37 2.70 4.84
C ASP A 430 -2.99 2.04 4.66
N THR A 431 -2.38 1.79 5.82
CA THR A 431 -1.04 1.20 5.96
C THR A 431 0.05 1.89 5.13
N GLY A 432 -0.02 3.23 5.05
CA GLY A 432 0.98 4.06 4.38
C GLY A 432 0.63 4.46 2.93
N THR A 433 -0.55 4.11 2.42
CA THR A 433 -0.94 4.38 1.02
C THR A 433 -1.10 5.87 0.76
N MET A 434 -1.83 6.60 1.63
CA MET A 434 -1.98 8.05 1.50
C MET A 434 -0.64 8.77 1.74
N SER A 435 0.13 8.33 2.72
CA SER A 435 1.49 8.84 2.98
C SER A 435 2.42 8.63 1.79
N SER A 436 2.41 7.46 1.15
CA SER A 436 3.20 7.19 -0.07
C SER A 436 2.78 8.05 -1.24
N TRP A 437 1.47 8.30 -1.39
CA TRP A 437 0.96 9.22 -2.40
C TRP A 437 1.55 10.63 -2.23
N ALA A 438 1.55 11.13 -0.98
CA ALA A 438 2.16 12.43 -0.67
C ALA A 438 3.65 12.44 -0.96
N ILE A 439 4.41 11.45 -0.47
CA ILE A 439 5.86 11.35 -0.69
C ILE A 439 6.19 11.39 -2.17
N PHE A 440 5.57 10.52 -2.99
CA PHE A 440 5.83 10.47 -4.42
C PHE A 440 5.56 11.82 -5.11
N ASN A 441 4.41 12.43 -4.85
CA ASN A 441 4.08 13.72 -5.45
C ASN A 441 4.98 14.85 -4.95
N MET A 442 5.47 14.80 -3.72
CA MET A 442 6.41 15.79 -3.19
C MET A 442 7.82 15.63 -3.75
N ILE A 443 8.23 14.40 -4.13
CA ILE A 443 9.54 14.17 -4.76
C ILE A 443 9.52 14.29 -6.28
N GLY A 444 8.33 14.31 -6.92
CA GLY A 444 8.19 14.71 -8.32
C GLY A 444 7.87 13.60 -9.33
N PHE A 445 7.40 12.43 -8.90
CA PHE A 445 6.89 11.36 -9.77
C PHE A 445 5.93 10.43 -9.03
N TYR A 446 5.14 9.62 -9.75
CA TYR A 446 4.14 8.71 -9.18
C TYR A 446 3.99 7.42 -10.01
N PRO A 447 3.91 6.22 -9.38
CA PRO A 447 3.72 4.93 -10.06
C PRO A 447 2.22 4.67 -10.30
N ASP A 448 1.65 5.21 -11.36
CA ASP A 448 0.22 5.16 -11.63
C ASP A 448 -0.32 3.82 -12.18
N CYS A 449 0.56 2.90 -12.57
CA CYS A 449 0.17 1.58 -13.07
C CYS A 449 0.99 0.45 -12.42
N PRO A 450 0.51 -0.21 -11.37
CA PRO A 450 1.20 -1.34 -10.73
C PRO A 450 1.47 -2.49 -11.71
N GLY A 451 2.67 -3.07 -11.65
CA GLY A 451 3.16 -4.08 -12.60
C GLY A 451 3.77 -3.51 -13.88
N LEU A 452 3.68 -2.19 -14.09
CA LEU A 452 4.41 -1.47 -15.14
C LEU A 452 5.53 -0.66 -14.47
N PRO A 453 6.83 -0.94 -14.78
CA PRO A 453 7.95 -0.28 -14.10
C PRO A 453 8.17 1.14 -14.65
N GLU A 454 7.17 1.99 -14.54
CA GLU A 454 7.16 3.38 -15.00
C GLU A 454 6.56 4.31 -13.94
N TYR A 455 6.88 5.60 -14.07
CA TYR A 455 6.37 6.66 -13.20
C TYR A 455 5.95 7.85 -14.05
N THR A 456 4.83 8.46 -13.71
CA THR A 456 4.39 9.75 -14.24
C THR A 456 5.11 10.88 -13.50
N LEU A 457 5.74 11.80 -14.23
CA LEU A 457 6.41 12.96 -13.64
C LEU A 457 5.39 13.99 -13.15
N THR A 458 5.61 14.48 -11.93
CA THR A 458 4.86 15.54 -11.28
C THR A 458 5.80 16.70 -10.91
N THR A 459 5.28 17.77 -10.32
CA THR A 459 6.13 18.89 -9.91
C THR A 459 6.71 18.65 -8.53
N PRO A 460 8.03 18.53 -8.36
CA PRO A 460 8.63 18.38 -7.04
C PRO A 460 8.35 19.58 -6.15
N VAL A 461 8.11 19.34 -4.86
CA VAL A 461 7.89 20.42 -3.86
C VAL A 461 9.21 21.05 -3.41
N PHE A 462 10.24 20.23 -3.27
CA PHE A 462 11.55 20.65 -2.73
C PHE A 462 12.49 21.16 -3.82
N ASN A 463 13.50 21.94 -3.42
CA ASN A 463 14.54 22.41 -4.33
C ASN A 463 15.49 21.26 -4.71
N LYS A 464 15.74 20.37 -3.76
CA LYS A 464 16.52 19.15 -3.99
C LYS A 464 16.00 18.02 -3.14
N VAL A 465 15.96 16.83 -3.74
CA VAL A 465 15.69 15.55 -3.07
C VAL A 465 16.86 14.63 -3.38
N THR A 466 17.39 13.97 -2.36
CA THR A 466 18.40 12.92 -2.55
C THR A 466 17.85 11.62 -1.99
N ILE A 467 17.74 10.60 -2.85
CA ILE A 467 17.32 9.25 -2.49
C ILE A 467 18.57 8.38 -2.45
N ARG A 468 18.89 7.81 -1.30
CA ARG A 468 19.98 6.84 -1.16
C ARG A 468 19.52 5.50 -1.72
N LEU A 469 20.23 4.99 -2.71
CA LEU A 469 19.98 3.69 -3.35
C LEU A 469 20.86 2.62 -2.71
N ASP A 470 20.30 1.44 -2.48
CA ASP A 470 21.06 0.31 -1.91
C ASP A 470 21.95 -0.32 -2.99
N PRO A 471 23.30 -0.33 -2.80
CA PRO A 471 24.24 -0.86 -3.79
C PRO A 471 24.13 -2.37 -4.01
N LYS A 472 23.42 -3.11 -3.17
CA LYS A 472 23.10 -4.52 -3.40
C LYS A 472 22.15 -4.70 -4.59
N TRP A 473 21.25 -3.73 -4.79
CA TRP A 473 20.17 -3.80 -5.77
C TRP A 473 20.34 -2.85 -6.93
N TYR A 474 20.99 -1.70 -6.69
CA TYR A 474 21.15 -0.63 -7.67
C TYR A 474 22.62 -0.34 -7.94
N LYS A 475 22.91 -0.01 -9.18
CA LYS A 475 24.28 0.32 -9.59
C LYS A 475 24.76 1.65 -9.02
N GLU A 476 23.85 2.63 -8.97
CA GLU A 476 24.16 3.95 -8.45
C GLU A 476 23.88 3.98 -6.93
N ASN A 477 24.59 4.81 -6.20
CA ASN A 477 24.44 4.91 -4.74
C ASN A 477 23.36 5.91 -4.32
N GLU A 478 22.99 6.81 -5.23
CA GLU A 478 22.00 7.84 -4.99
C GLU A 478 21.32 8.29 -6.29
N LEU A 479 20.09 8.76 -6.17
CA LEU A 479 19.35 9.51 -7.17
C LEU A 479 19.12 10.92 -6.63
N VAL A 480 19.55 11.93 -7.37
CA VAL A 480 19.35 13.34 -7.04
C VAL A 480 18.30 13.95 -7.95
N ILE A 481 17.29 14.58 -7.34
CA ILE A 481 16.26 15.32 -8.05
C ILE A 481 16.42 16.79 -7.68
N GLU A 482 16.68 17.65 -8.65
CA GLU A 482 16.77 19.09 -8.46
C GLU A 482 15.66 19.84 -9.17
N THR A 483 15.21 20.91 -8.53
CA THR A 483 14.17 21.79 -9.05
C THR A 483 14.67 23.22 -9.11
N ASN A 484 14.73 23.75 -10.31
CA ASN A 484 15.07 25.14 -10.57
C ASN A 484 13.78 25.96 -10.77
N ARG A 485 13.49 26.87 -9.84
CA ARG A 485 12.30 27.75 -9.88
C ARG A 485 12.71 29.16 -10.29
N THR A 486 12.03 29.71 -11.30
CA THR A 486 12.26 31.08 -11.75
C THR A 486 11.85 32.09 -10.68
N GLN A 487 10.83 31.77 -9.88
CA GLN A 487 10.37 32.55 -8.73
C GLN A 487 9.56 31.64 -7.77
N PRO A 488 9.37 32.05 -6.50
CA PRO A 488 8.53 31.29 -5.57
C PRO A 488 7.13 31.06 -6.13
N GLY A 489 6.60 29.83 -5.94
CA GLY A 489 5.27 29.45 -6.41
C GLY A 489 5.17 29.03 -7.87
N THR A 490 6.28 28.98 -8.64
CA THR A 490 6.25 28.40 -9.98
C THR A 490 5.92 26.90 -9.89
N LEU A 491 4.95 26.50 -10.70
CA LEU A 491 4.36 25.16 -10.63
C LEU A 491 4.63 24.32 -11.87
N TYR A 492 4.62 24.96 -13.05
CA TYR A 492 4.60 24.20 -14.29
C TYR A 492 5.99 23.82 -14.77
N ILE A 493 6.14 22.56 -15.19
CA ILE A 493 7.39 22.06 -15.76
C ILE A 493 7.59 22.67 -17.16
N ASP A 494 8.68 23.39 -17.31
CA ASP A 494 9.12 23.91 -18.62
C ASP A 494 10.05 22.90 -19.32
N LYS A 495 10.94 22.28 -18.54
CA LYS A 495 11.93 21.35 -19.07
C LYS A 495 12.33 20.32 -18.01
N VAL A 496 12.56 19.09 -18.48
CA VAL A 496 13.17 18.03 -17.69
C VAL A 496 14.51 17.63 -18.30
N LEU A 497 15.50 17.41 -17.47
CA LEU A 497 16.81 16.87 -17.86
C LEU A 497 17.09 15.60 -17.05
N LEU A 498 17.53 14.55 -17.73
CA LEU A 498 18.09 13.34 -17.12
C LEU A 498 19.60 13.30 -17.45
N ASP A 499 20.45 13.34 -16.43
CA ASP A 499 21.92 13.42 -16.57
C ASP A 499 22.39 14.53 -17.53
N GLY A 500 21.76 15.70 -17.42
CA GLY A 500 22.05 16.87 -18.25
C GLY A 500 21.50 16.82 -19.69
N LYS A 501 20.90 15.70 -20.11
CA LYS A 501 20.27 15.56 -21.42
C LYS A 501 18.78 15.86 -21.34
N LYS A 502 18.26 16.52 -22.38
CA LYS A 502 16.84 16.84 -22.45
C LYS A 502 15.98 15.57 -22.45
N PHE A 503 15.06 15.49 -21.50
CA PHE A 503 14.08 14.42 -21.38
C PHE A 503 12.71 14.94 -21.84
N ASN A 504 12.20 14.39 -22.94
CA ASN A 504 11.01 14.93 -23.61
C ASN A 504 9.74 14.11 -23.35
N LYS A 505 9.73 13.35 -22.26
CA LYS A 505 8.61 12.50 -21.86
C LYS A 505 8.10 12.99 -20.49
N TYR A 506 6.85 12.65 -20.18
CA TYR A 506 6.28 12.81 -18.84
C TYR A 506 6.11 11.47 -18.10
N HIS A 507 6.61 10.37 -18.68
CA HIS A 507 6.75 9.06 -18.06
C HIS A 507 8.21 8.66 -18.12
N ILE A 508 8.75 8.21 -16.97
CA ILE A 508 10.11 7.72 -16.83
C ILE A 508 10.06 6.26 -16.36
N THR A 509 10.84 5.40 -17.00
CA THR A 509 10.92 4.01 -16.54
C THR A 509 11.73 3.91 -15.24
N HIS A 510 11.48 2.85 -14.46
CA HIS A 510 12.27 2.58 -13.26
C HIS A 510 13.77 2.46 -13.59
N ASP A 511 14.08 1.78 -14.69
CA ASP A 511 15.46 1.61 -15.18
C ASP A 511 16.11 2.96 -15.52
N GLU A 512 15.42 3.84 -16.29
CA GLU A 512 15.91 5.19 -16.56
C GLU A 512 16.13 5.98 -15.26
N LEU A 513 15.26 5.82 -14.26
CA LEU A 513 15.32 6.55 -12.99
C LEU A 513 16.49 6.10 -12.11
N VAL A 514 16.68 4.79 -11.91
CA VAL A 514 17.71 4.26 -10.98
C VAL A 514 19.10 4.16 -11.60
N HIS A 515 19.22 4.18 -12.93
CA HIS A 515 20.50 4.30 -13.61
C HIS A 515 20.88 5.75 -13.94
N GLY A 516 19.89 6.67 -13.92
CA GLY A 516 20.13 8.10 -13.96
C GLY A 516 20.53 8.60 -12.57
N LYS A 517 21.61 9.40 -12.52
CA LYS A 517 22.08 9.98 -11.26
C LYS A 517 21.37 11.27 -10.89
N TYR A 518 20.86 11.96 -11.92
CA TYR A 518 20.44 13.34 -11.78
C TYR A 518 19.24 13.67 -12.65
N LEU A 519 18.12 13.88 -12.00
CA LEU A 519 16.87 14.33 -12.63
C LEU A 519 16.64 15.81 -12.27
N LYS A 520 16.57 16.68 -13.27
CA LYS A 520 16.40 18.11 -13.05
C LYS A 520 15.13 18.63 -13.70
N PHE A 521 14.38 19.42 -12.94
CA PHE A 521 13.19 20.13 -13.36
C PHE A 521 13.47 21.64 -13.43
N ASP A 522 13.30 22.24 -14.59
CA ASP A 522 13.21 23.69 -14.73
C ASP A 522 11.72 24.06 -14.78
N LEU A 523 11.27 24.93 -13.85
CA LEU A 523 9.85 25.32 -13.68
C LEU A 523 9.64 26.76 -14.13
N LYS A 524 8.41 27.05 -14.63
CA LYS A 524 7.95 28.36 -15.07
C LYS A 524 6.60 28.74 -14.49
#